data_2abd5c752cc24871c7e6e1c449b69297
#
_entry.id   2abd5c752cc24871c7e6e1c449b69297
#
_cell.length_a   1.000
_cell.length_b   1.000
_cell.length_c   1.000
_cell.angle_alpha   90.00
_cell.angle_beta   90.00
_cell.angle_gamma   90.00
#
_symmetry.space_group_name_H-M   'P 1'
#
loop_
_entity.id
_entity.type
_entity.pdbx_description
1 polymer ?
#
loop_
_entity_poly.entity_id
_entity_poly.type
_entity_poly.pdbx_seq_one_letter_code
_entity_poly.pdbx_strand_id
1 'polypeptide(L)' 'TCGAFGTVRAGTLKFKVGSVEYTLHEGDSLYFNSIEAHEGTPLSDVVEYLDIFV' A
#
# COMPACT_ATOMS: atom_id res chain seq x y z
N THR A 1 -17.20 7.18 -1.67
CA THR A 1 -15.75 7.28 -1.85
C THR A 1 -15.18 5.90 -2.06
N CYS A 2 -14.60 5.65 -3.24
CA CYS A 2 -14.11 4.33 -3.60
C CYS A 2 -12.61 4.29 -3.85
N GLY A 3 -11.91 5.41 -3.72
CA GLY A 3 -10.49 5.49 -3.96
C GLY A 3 -9.67 5.48 -2.67
N ALA A 4 -8.48 4.92 -2.77
CA ALA A 4 -7.51 4.98 -1.69
C ALA A 4 -6.13 5.21 -2.27
N PHE A 5 -5.34 6.00 -1.58
CA PHE A 5 -3.97 6.32 -1.96
C PHE A 5 -3.05 5.93 -0.82
N GLY A 6 -2.09 5.08 -1.11
CA GLY A 6 -1.11 4.65 -0.14
C GLY A 6 0.29 5.09 -0.53
N THR A 7 1.09 5.50 0.43
CA THR A 7 2.48 5.85 0.19
C THR A 7 3.34 5.29 1.31
N VAL A 8 4.52 4.76 0.95
CA VAL A 8 5.47 4.22 1.92
C VAL A 8 6.48 5.31 2.26
N ARG A 9 6.59 5.63 3.53
CA ARG A 9 7.50 6.65 4.03
C ARG A 9 8.83 6.09 4.48
N ALA A 10 8.83 4.83 4.92
CA ALA A 10 10.06 4.15 5.34
C ALA A 10 9.85 2.64 5.21
N GLY A 11 10.92 1.94 4.86
CA GLY A 11 10.92 0.48 4.76
C GLY A 11 10.39 -0.03 3.43
N THR A 12 10.04 -1.31 3.41
CA THR A 12 9.53 -1.99 2.22
C THR A 12 8.25 -2.72 2.59
N LEU A 13 7.22 -2.55 1.78
CA LEU A 13 5.92 -3.13 2.01
C LEU A 13 5.46 -3.88 0.77
N LYS A 14 4.99 -5.11 0.96
CA LYS A 14 4.28 -5.84 -0.10
C LYS A 14 2.79 -5.56 0.06
N PHE A 15 2.18 -4.99 -0.94
CA PHE A 15 0.79 -4.61 -0.91
C PHE A 15 0.02 -5.38 -1.97
N LYS A 16 -1.04 -6.06 -1.55
CA LYS A 16 -1.87 -6.87 -2.43
C LYS A 16 -3.22 -6.22 -2.58
N VAL A 17 -3.65 -6.04 -3.82
CA VAL A 17 -4.98 -5.52 -4.14
C VAL A 17 -5.65 -6.53 -5.07
N GLY A 18 -6.73 -7.14 -4.61
CA GLY A 18 -7.35 -8.24 -5.35
C GLY A 18 -6.38 -9.39 -5.51
N SER A 19 -6.03 -9.71 -6.76
CA SER A 19 -5.08 -10.78 -7.07
C SER A 19 -3.71 -10.27 -7.50
N VAL A 20 -3.48 -8.95 -7.44
CA VAL A 20 -2.24 -8.32 -7.89
C VAL A 20 -1.41 -7.90 -6.69
N GLU A 21 -0.13 -8.23 -6.71
CA GLU A 21 0.80 -7.86 -5.65
C GLU A 21 1.75 -6.77 -6.12
N TYR A 22 2.00 -5.80 -5.25
CA TYR A 22 2.92 -4.69 -5.50
C TYR A 22 3.96 -4.66 -4.40
N THR A 23 5.22 -4.43 -4.76
CA THR A 23 6.28 -4.19 -3.78
C THR A 23 6.59 -2.70 -3.78
N LEU A 24 6.34 -2.07 -2.65
CA LEU A 24 6.52 -0.64 -2.49
C LEU A 24 7.72 -0.35 -1.59
N HIS A 25 8.59 0.52 -2.06
CA HIS A 25 9.76 0.97 -1.32
C HIS A 25 9.53 2.40 -0.83
N GLU A 26 10.42 2.88 -0.01
CA GLU A 26 10.37 4.26 0.47
C GLU A 26 10.21 5.22 -0.72
N GLY A 27 9.25 6.10 -0.63
CA GLY A 27 8.93 7.06 -1.68
C GLY A 27 7.93 6.58 -2.72
N ASP A 28 7.62 5.28 -2.75
CA ASP A 28 6.63 4.73 -3.68
C ASP A 28 5.22 4.99 -3.17
N SER A 29 4.31 5.09 -4.11
CA SER A 29 2.90 5.27 -3.79
C SER A 29 2.03 4.45 -4.73
N LEU A 30 0.79 4.18 -4.29
CA LEU A 30 -0.16 3.37 -5.03
C LEU A 30 -1.56 3.94 -4.84
N TYR A 31 -2.28 4.07 -5.95
CA TYR A 31 -3.69 4.45 -5.92
C TYR A 31 -4.51 3.24 -6.35
N PHE A 32 -5.51 2.89 -5.57
CA PHE A 32 -6.34 1.72 -5.84
C PHE A 32 -7.80 1.96 -5.45
N ASN A 33 -8.68 1.07 -5.95
CA ASN A 33 -10.09 1.12 -5.61
C ASN A 33 -10.28 0.45 -4.24
N SER A 34 -10.77 1.20 -3.26
CA SER A 34 -10.88 0.72 -1.89
C SER A 34 -11.92 -0.38 -1.69
N ILE A 35 -12.79 -0.63 -2.66
CA ILE A 35 -13.72 -1.76 -2.57
C ILE A 35 -13.06 -3.10 -2.91
N GLU A 36 -11.89 -3.08 -3.53
CA GLU A 36 -11.12 -4.30 -3.74
C GLU A 36 -10.53 -4.78 -2.42
N ALA A 37 -10.46 -6.09 -2.24
CA ALA A 37 -9.79 -6.66 -1.07
C ALA A 37 -8.31 -6.27 -1.12
N HIS A 38 -7.79 -5.74 -0.03
CA HIS A 38 -6.41 -5.30 0.02
C HIS A 38 -5.75 -5.71 1.33
N GLU A 39 -4.45 -5.92 1.26
CA GLU A 39 -3.66 -6.42 2.38
C GLU A 39 -2.24 -5.91 2.26
N GLY A 40 -1.66 -5.51 3.39
CA GLY A 40 -0.26 -5.08 3.46
C GLY A 40 0.55 -6.05 4.28
N THR A 41 1.73 -6.42 3.79
CA THR A 41 2.66 -7.30 4.49
C THR A 41 4.02 -6.61 4.56
N PRO A 42 4.54 -6.34 5.75
CA PRO A 42 5.86 -5.71 5.86
C PRO A 42 6.96 -6.68 5.42
N LEU A 43 7.90 -6.16 4.64
CA LEU A 43 9.06 -6.94 4.17
C LEU A 43 10.35 -6.51 4.85
N SER A 44 10.33 -5.43 5.62
CA SER A 44 11.46 -4.96 6.41
C SER A 44 11.06 -4.92 7.87
N ASP A 45 12.04 -4.76 8.76
CA ASP A 45 11.80 -4.75 10.21
C ASP A 45 10.88 -3.61 10.62
N VAL A 46 10.99 -2.48 9.95
CA VAL A 46 10.16 -1.30 10.21
C VAL A 46 9.55 -0.85 8.91
N VAL A 47 8.24 -0.64 8.90
CA VAL A 47 7.53 -0.08 7.75
C VAL A 47 6.64 1.03 8.26
N GLU A 48 6.77 2.20 7.63
CA GLU A 48 5.90 3.33 7.90
C GLU A 48 5.20 3.70 6.61
N TYR A 49 3.89 3.75 6.64
CA TYR A 49 3.11 4.09 5.45
C TYR A 49 1.89 4.91 5.85
N LEU A 50 1.33 5.57 4.85
CA LEU A 50 0.17 6.43 5.03
C LEU A 50 -0.90 6.04 4.02
N ASP A 51 -2.13 5.87 4.48
CA ASP A 51 -3.29 5.63 3.62
C ASP A 51 -4.24 6.82 3.69
N ILE A 52 -4.69 7.26 2.53
CA ILE A 52 -5.65 8.34 2.40
C ILE A 52 -6.83 7.82 1.58
N PHE A 53 -8.03 7.96 2.14
CA PHE A 53 -9.25 7.56 1.45
C PHE A 53 -9.94 8.79 0.86
N VAL A 54 -10.35 8.68 -0.37
CA VAL A 54 -11.00 9.79 -1.09
C VAL A 54 -12.32 9.36 -1.70
#